data_23d72efb3bd05cb5d3d02d8c09293a05
#
_entry.id   23d72efb3bd05cb5d3d02d8c09293a05
#
_cell.length_a   1.000
_cell.length_b   1.000
_cell.length_c   1.000
_cell.angle_alpha   90.00
_cell.angle_beta   90.00
_cell.angle_gamma   90.00
#
_symmetry.space_group_name_H-M   'P 1'
#
loop_
_entity.id
_entity.type
_entity.pdbx_description
1 polymer ?
#
loop_
_entity_poly.entity_id
_entity_poly.type
_entity_poly.pdbx_seq_one_letter_code
_entity_poly.pdbx_strand_id
1 'polypeptide(L)'
;MVAQKYMCYMGNMMLAKDNVDNIIRAFKRICDDFPDIDLYLYGTPSEKDKKIVEGVISDLGLVNRVFIKGRIDYNLVPQTLANAEILVTSQPVTKRAAGGFPTKLAEYMMSKTPTIVTNVGEIHCYVQDGDTVYMVEPCDDLGYAKKMRYIMTHKEEAKKVARRAYDYAINHFGSKEVTKKLISFLSETLANK
;
A
#
# COMPACT_ATOMS: atom_id res chain seq x y z
N MET A 1 7.19 6.09 -26.88
CA MET A 1 6.38 5.03 -26.22
C MET A 1 5.75 5.63 -24.99
N VAL A 2 4.43 5.55 -24.84
CA VAL A 2 3.76 5.96 -23.60
C VAL A 2 4.16 4.95 -22.51
N ALA A 3 4.62 5.45 -21.37
CA ALA A 3 4.99 4.57 -20.26
C ALA A 3 3.76 3.77 -19.79
N GLN A 4 3.93 2.46 -19.57
CA GLN A 4 2.87 1.60 -19.07
C GLN A 4 2.39 2.09 -17.70
N LYS A 5 1.09 2.34 -17.56
CA LYS A 5 0.48 2.71 -16.27
C LYS A 5 0.34 1.48 -15.39
N TYR A 6 0.51 1.65 -14.09
CA TYR A 6 0.41 0.52 -13.16
C TYR A 6 -0.07 0.92 -11.77
N MET A 7 -0.72 -0.04 -11.12
CA MET A 7 -0.88 -0.05 -9.66
C MET A 7 0.27 -0.82 -9.05
N CYS A 8 0.74 -0.44 -7.87
CA CYS A 8 1.94 -1.00 -7.29
C CYS A 8 1.71 -1.52 -5.87
N TYR A 9 2.06 -2.78 -5.66
CA TYR A 9 2.35 -3.35 -4.36
C TYR A 9 3.87 -3.51 -4.22
N MET A 10 4.41 -3.19 -3.03
CA MET A 10 5.82 -3.40 -2.72
C MET A 10 5.97 -4.03 -1.34
N GLY A 11 6.51 -5.25 -1.28
CA GLY A 11 6.67 -5.98 -0.02
C GLY A 11 7.04 -7.44 -0.26
N ASN A 12 7.11 -8.24 0.79
CA ASN A 12 7.58 -9.63 0.69
C ASN A 12 6.54 -10.62 0.14
N MET A 13 5.31 -10.17 -0.15
CA MET A 13 4.20 -11.03 -0.62
C MET A 13 3.96 -12.27 0.25
N MET A 14 4.24 -12.18 1.56
CA MET A 14 3.93 -13.23 2.50
C MET A 14 2.42 -13.25 2.74
N LEU A 15 1.69 -14.23 2.21
CA LEU A 15 0.22 -14.25 2.20
C LEU A 15 -0.38 -14.16 3.61
N ALA A 16 0.23 -14.78 4.60
CA ALA A 16 -0.21 -14.69 5.99
C ALA A 16 -0.07 -13.28 6.61
N LYS A 17 0.65 -12.37 5.94
CA LYS A 17 0.89 -11.00 6.41
C LYS A 17 0.34 -9.95 5.46
N ASP A 18 0.53 -10.14 4.18
CA ASP A 18 0.32 -9.11 3.18
C ASP A 18 -0.93 -9.37 2.31
N ASN A 19 -1.57 -10.54 2.40
CA ASN A 19 -2.84 -10.89 1.74
C ASN A 19 -2.93 -10.40 0.27
N VAL A 20 -1.86 -10.60 -0.49
CA VAL A 20 -1.70 -10.05 -1.86
C VAL A 20 -2.72 -10.62 -2.83
N ASP A 21 -3.19 -11.84 -2.59
CA ASP A 21 -4.26 -12.49 -3.36
C ASP A 21 -5.57 -11.68 -3.33
N ASN A 22 -5.88 -11.00 -2.21
CA ASN A 22 -7.03 -10.09 -2.13
C ASN A 22 -6.88 -8.90 -3.09
N ILE A 23 -5.66 -8.34 -3.22
CA ILE A 23 -5.37 -7.26 -4.17
C ILE A 23 -5.55 -7.74 -5.61
N ILE A 24 -5.07 -8.95 -5.93
CA ILE A 24 -5.18 -9.55 -7.28
C ILE A 24 -6.64 -9.78 -7.64
N ARG A 25 -7.45 -10.31 -6.71
CA ARG A 25 -8.89 -10.51 -6.90
C ARG A 25 -9.62 -9.17 -7.09
N ALA A 26 -9.28 -8.16 -6.31
CA ALA A 26 -9.83 -6.82 -6.47
C ALA A 26 -9.46 -6.21 -7.84
N PHE A 27 -8.22 -6.37 -8.27
CA PHE A 27 -7.76 -5.91 -9.59
C PHE A 27 -8.51 -6.61 -10.72
N LYS A 28 -8.79 -7.92 -10.62
CA LYS A 28 -9.61 -8.65 -11.60
C LYS A 28 -10.98 -8.01 -11.81
N ARG A 29 -11.58 -7.44 -10.77
CA ARG A 29 -12.92 -6.82 -10.87
C ARG A 29 -12.94 -5.50 -11.61
N ILE A 30 -11.77 -4.90 -11.88
CA ILE A 30 -11.67 -3.59 -12.53
C ILE A 30 -10.78 -3.58 -13.76
N CYS A 31 -9.99 -4.61 -14.00
CA CYS A 31 -8.97 -4.60 -15.05
C CYS A 31 -9.56 -4.42 -16.48
N ASP A 32 -10.80 -4.85 -16.70
CA ASP A 32 -11.48 -4.71 -17.98
C ASP A 32 -11.99 -3.26 -18.20
N ASP A 33 -12.29 -2.51 -17.11
CA ASP A 33 -12.65 -1.09 -17.17
C ASP A 33 -11.42 -0.19 -17.44
N PHE A 34 -10.22 -0.67 -17.12
CA PHE A 34 -8.94 0.05 -17.26
C PHE A 34 -7.90 -0.80 -18.02
N PRO A 35 -8.08 -1.00 -19.33
CA PRO A 35 -7.25 -1.93 -20.11
C PRO A 35 -5.78 -1.51 -20.23
N ASP A 36 -5.46 -0.24 -19.99
CA ASP A 36 -4.12 0.34 -20.05
C ASP A 36 -3.36 0.32 -18.70
N ILE A 37 -3.92 -0.31 -17.66
CA ILE A 37 -3.32 -0.37 -16.33
C ILE A 37 -2.97 -1.79 -15.93
N ASP A 38 -1.75 -2.02 -15.49
CA ASP A 38 -1.26 -3.28 -14.96
C ASP A 38 -1.14 -3.25 -13.44
N LEU A 39 -1.02 -4.42 -12.82
CA LEU A 39 -0.66 -4.56 -11.41
C LEU A 39 0.77 -5.09 -11.27
N TYR A 40 1.65 -4.30 -10.67
CA TYR A 40 3.03 -4.67 -10.42
C TYR A 40 3.23 -5.05 -8.95
N LEU A 41 3.77 -6.23 -8.73
CA LEU A 41 4.05 -6.81 -7.42
C LEU A 41 5.56 -6.88 -7.24
N TYR A 42 6.13 -5.93 -6.50
CA TYR A 42 7.56 -5.91 -6.19
C TYR A 42 7.84 -6.65 -4.89
N GLY A 43 8.87 -7.48 -4.90
CA GLY A 43 9.36 -8.25 -3.76
C GLY A 43 9.61 -9.72 -4.11
N THR A 44 10.06 -10.48 -3.12
CA THR A 44 10.40 -11.88 -3.29
C THR A 44 9.59 -12.72 -2.31
N PRO A 45 8.50 -13.35 -2.76
CA PRO A 45 7.74 -14.30 -1.93
C PRO A 45 8.54 -15.56 -1.66
N SER A 46 8.17 -16.32 -0.63
CA SER A 46 8.63 -17.69 -0.48
C SER A 46 8.18 -18.55 -1.68
N GLU A 47 8.86 -19.65 -1.98
CA GLU A 47 8.46 -20.55 -3.07
C GLU A 47 7.02 -21.06 -2.91
N LYS A 48 6.58 -21.26 -1.65
CA LYS A 48 5.19 -21.64 -1.35
C LYS A 48 4.21 -20.52 -1.70
N ASP A 49 4.46 -19.32 -1.23
CA ASP A 49 3.58 -18.16 -1.47
C ASP A 49 3.58 -17.79 -2.96
N LYS A 50 4.74 -17.87 -3.62
CA LYS A 50 4.88 -17.60 -5.05
C LYS A 50 3.98 -18.52 -5.88
N LYS A 51 4.01 -19.82 -5.63
CA LYS A 51 3.14 -20.79 -6.33
C LYS A 51 1.66 -20.46 -6.16
N ILE A 52 1.25 -20.03 -4.95
CA ILE A 52 -0.15 -19.66 -4.68
C ILE A 52 -0.50 -18.37 -5.45
N VAL A 53 0.37 -17.36 -5.41
CA VAL A 53 0.14 -16.09 -6.12
C VAL A 53 0.08 -16.31 -7.63
N GLU A 54 1.01 -17.08 -8.21
CA GLU A 54 1.00 -17.44 -9.63
C GLU A 54 -0.25 -18.24 -10.02
N GLY A 55 -0.70 -19.16 -9.16
CA GLY A 55 -1.94 -19.88 -9.33
C GLY A 55 -3.15 -18.95 -9.40
N VAL A 56 -3.28 -18.02 -8.45
CA VAL A 56 -4.36 -17.03 -8.44
C VAL A 56 -4.34 -16.15 -9.70
N ILE A 57 -3.16 -15.71 -10.15
CA ILE A 57 -3.00 -14.92 -11.39
C ILE A 57 -3.49 -15.72 -12.59
N SER A 58 -3.10 -17.00 -12.70
CA SER A 58 -3.49 -17.91 -13.79
C SER A 58 -4.98 -18.18 -13.79
N ASP A 59 -5.53 -18.59 -12.64
CA ASP A 59 -6.95 -18.95 -12.49
C ASP A 59 -7.90 -17.78 -12.82
N LEU A 60 -7.45 -16.56 -12.58
CA LEU A 60 -8.20 -15.33 -12.89
C LEU A 60 -7.94 -14.81 -14.32
N GLY A 61 -7.09 -15.47 -15.10
CA GLY A 61 -6.75 -15.06 -16.47
C GLY A 61 -5.96 -13.75 -16.53
N LEU A 62 -5.12 -13.45 -15.51
CA LEU A 62 -4.40 -12.18 -15.37
C LEU A 62 -2.91 -12.26 -15.75
N VAL A 63 -2.47 -13.30 -16.41
CA VAL A 63 -1.04 -13.56 -16.73
C VAL A 63 -0.39 -12.40 -17.48
N ASN A 64 -1.15 -11.65 -18.29
CA ASN A 64 -0.66 -10.51 -19.07
C ASN A 64 -0.98 -9.15 -18.43
N ARG A 65 -1.45 -9.11 -17.19
CA ARG A 65 -1.91 -7.90 -16.50
C ARG A 65 -1.37 -7.75 -15.07
N VAL A 66 -0.91 -8.86 -14.46
CA VAL A 66 -0.31 -8.88 -13.12
C VAL A 66 1.10 -9.46 -13.22
N PHE A 67 2.08 -8.70 -12.76
CA PHE A 67 3.50 -9.04 -12.93
C PHE A 67 4.22 -9.09 -11.59
N ILE A 68 4.80 -10.22 -11.24
CA ILE A 68 5.75 -10.35 -10.14
C ILE A 68 7.10 -9.84 -10.62
N LYS A 69 7.48 -8.63 -10.20
CA LYS A 69 8.66 -7.90 -10.68
C LYS A 69 9.95 -8.26 -9.95
N GLY A 70 9.87 -9.06 -8.88
CA GLY A 70 11.02 -9.36 -8.05
C GLY A 70 11.49 -8.15 -7.22
N ARG A 71 12.74 -8.20 -6.75
CA ARG A 71 13.36 -7.10 -6.02
C ARG A 71 13.71 -5.96 -6.95
N ILE A 72 13.62 -4.75 -6.43
CA ILE A 72 14.03 -3.52 -7.11
C ILE A 72 15.21 -2.91 -6.35
N ASP A 73 16.10 -2.23 -7.06
CA ASP A 73 17.17 -1.47 -6.45
C ASP A 73 16.59 -0.37 -5.55
N TYR A 74 17.16 -0.24 -4.34
CA TYR A 74 16.65 0.70 -3.32
C TYR A 74 16.56 2.14 -3.86
N ASN A 75 17.51 2.55 -4.67
CA ASN A 75 17.55 3.89 -5.27
C ASN A 75 16.39 4.15 -6.24
N LEU A 76 15.77 3.10 -6.78
CA LEU A 76 14.63 3.21 -7.71
C LEU A 76 13.28 3.16 -7.00
N VAL A 77 13.24 2.79 -5.71
CA VAL A 77 12.00 2.68 -4.94
C VAL A 77 11.18 3.98 -4.96
N PRO A 78 11.75 5.15 -4.63
CA PRO A 78 10.97 6.39 -4.60
C PRO A 78 10.33 6.72 -5.93
N GLN A 79 11.06 6.58 -7.03
CA GLN A 79 10.55 6.84 -8.37
C GLN A 79 9.48 5.82 -8.79
N THR A 80 9.67 4.55 -8.45
CA THR A 80 8.69 3.49 -8.75
C THR A 80 7.38 3.73 -8.02
N LEU A 81 7.43 4.15 -6.76
CA LEU A 81 6.23 4.48 -6.00
C LEU A 81 5.54 5.74 -6.54
N ALA A 82 6.32 6.77 -6.88
CA ALA A 82 5.78 8.04 -7.39
C ALA A 82 5.17 7.94 -8.80
N ASN A 83 5.61 6.98 -9.61
CA ASN A 83 5.11 6.75 -10.96
C ASN A 83 3.89 5.82 -11.02
N ALA A 84 3.48 5.21 -9.90
CA ALA A 84 2.28 4.39 -9.84
C ALA A 84 1.02 5.23 -9.85
N GLU A 85 -0.06 4.73 -10.44
CA GLU A 85 -1.39 5.37 -10.37
C GLU A 85 -2.02 5.19 -8.97
N ILE A 86 -1.80 4.03 -8.35
CA ILE A 86 -2.28 3.69 -7.00
C ILE A 86 -1.22 2.80 -6.32
N LEU A 87 -0.94 3.07 -5.06
CA LEU A 87 -0.21 2.17 -4.19
C LEU A 87 -1.19 1.32 -3.38
N VAL A 88 -0.93 0.03 -3.28
CA VAL A 88 -1.84 -0.92 -2.67
C VAL A 88 -1.16 -1.75 -1.59
N THR A 89 -1.80 -1.91 -0.45
CA THR A 89 -1.39 -2.85 0.60
C THR A 89 -2.63 -3.53 1.17
N SER A 90 -2.53 -4.80 1.50
CA SER A 90 -3.60 -5.57 2.10
C SER A 90 -3.04 -6.40 3.23
N GLN A 91 -3.69 -6.36 4.38
CA GLN A 91 -3.31 -7.15 5.54
C GLN A 91 -4.54 -7.89 6.06
N PRO A 92 -4.43 -9.18 6.35
CA PRO A 92 -5.52 -9.95 6.96
C PRO A 92 -5.64 -9.61 8.45
N VAL A 93 -6.78 -9.93 9.03
CA VAL A 93 -6.99 -9.83 10.50
C VAL A 93 -6.17 -10.92 11.18
N THR A 94 -5.09 -10.53 11.83
CA THR A 94 -4.21 -11.43 12.58
C THR A 94 -3.75 -10.77 13.89
N LYS A 95 -3.33 -11.56 14.87
CA LYS A 95 -2.70 -11.03 16.10
C LYS A 95 -1.50 -10.12 15.79
N ARG A 96 -0.76 -10.44 14.71
CA ARG A 96 0.37 -9.63 14.26
C ARG A 96 -0.08 -8.27 13.70
N ALA A 97 -1.15 -8.25 12.92
CA ALA A 97 -1.68 -7.02 12.35
C ALA A 97 -2.26 -6.11 13.44
N ALA A 98 -2.86 -6.69 14.49
CA ALA A 98 -3.42 -5.94 15.62
C ALA A 98 -2.38 -5.12 16.39
N GLY A 99 -1.13 -5.60 16.50
CA GLY A 99 -0.06 -4.90 17.23
C GLY A 99 1.04 -4.31 16.31
N GLY A 100 0.82 -4.30 15.00
CA GLY A 100 1.83 -3.89 14.02
C GLY A 100 1.48 -2.62 13.27
N PHE A 101 2.48 -1.72 13.12
CA PHE A 101 2.38 -0.60 12.20
C PHE A 101 2.97 -0.99 10.83
N PRO A 102 2.26 -0.76 9.70
CA PRO A 102 2.79 -1.04 8.38
C PRO A 102 3.87 -0.02 8.00
N THR A 103 5.13 -0.36 8.20
CA THR A 103 6.28 0.54 7.93
C THR A 103 6.29 1.10 6.50
N LYS A 104 5.82 0.30 5.52
CA LYS A 104 5.69 0.75 4.13
C LYS A 104 4.68 1.90 3.94
N LEU A 105 3.75 2.11 4.89
CA LEU A 105 2.77 3.19 4.80
C LEU A 105 3.44 4.56 4.73
N ALA A 106 4.46 4.81 5.56
CA ALA A 106 5.19 6.06 5.54
C ALA A 106 5.88 6.30 4.19
N GLU A 107 6.51 5.27 3.60
CA GLU A 107 7.13 5.34 2.28
C GLU A 107 6.08 5.63 1.18
N TYR A 108 4.92 5.00 1.26
CA TYR A 108 3.83 5.21 0.32
C TYR A 108 3.29 6.64 0.41
N MET A 109 3.03 7.14 1.60
CA MET A 109 2.58 8.52 1.81
C MET A 109 3.61 9.55 1.32
N MET A 110 4.90 9.27 1.49
CA MET A 110 5.99 10.13 1.00
C MET A 110 6.08 10.20 -0.53
N SER A 111 5.51 9.25 -1.25
CA SER A 111 5.52 9.23 -2.73
C SER A 111 4.55 10.21 -3.38
N LYS A 112 3.58 10.77 -2.64
CA LYS A 112 2.45 11.57 -3.16
C LYS A 112 1.55 10.81 -4.12
N THR A 113 1.51 9.48 -4.00
CA THR A 113 0.66 8.60 -4.81
C THR A 113 -0.53 8.14 -3.97
N PRO A 114 -1.76 8.15 -4.50
CA PRO A 114 -2.92 7.66 -3.78
C PRO A 114 -2.70 6.23 -3.27
N THR A 115 -2.99 6.00 -2.00
CA THR A 115 -2.68 4.74 -1.32
C THR A 115 -3.95 4.11 -0.77
N ILE A 116 -4.13 2.79 -1.03
CA ILE A 116 -5.18 1.97 -0.41
C ILE A 116 -4.56 1.07 0.64
N VAL A 117 -5.16 1.06 1.83
CA VAL A 117 -4.75 0.23 2.97
C VAL A 117 -5.95 -0.53 3.54
N THR A 118 -5.70 -1.64 4.21
CA THR A 118 -6.74 -2.34 4.99
C THR A 118 -6.85 -1.77 6.39
N ASN A 119 -8.08 -1.66 6.89
CA ASN A 119 -8.39 -1.21 8.25
C ASN A 119 -8.11 -2.32 9.26
N VAL A 120 -6.85 -2.46 9.66
CA VAL A 120 -6.40 -3.47 10.64
C VAL A 120 -5.55 -2.85 11.72
N GLY A 121 -5.65 -3.39 12.93
CA GLY A 121 -4.88 -2.94 14.08
C GLY A 121 -5.13 -1.45 14.38
N GLU A 122 -4.06 -0.73 14.64
CA GLU A 122 -4.08 0.69 15.02
C GLU A 122 -3.96 1.65 13.84
N ILE A 123 -4.09 1.18 12.58
CA ILE A 123 -3.85 2.02 11.40
C ILE A 123 -4.77 3.26 11.39
N HIS A 124 -6.01 3.11 11.86
CA HIS A 124 -7.00 4.18 11.98
C HIS A 124 -6.60 5.28 13.00
N CYS A 125 -5.64 5.02 13.89
CA CYS A 125 -5.09 6.03 14.80
C CYS A 125 -4.10 6.97 14.11
N TYR A 126 -3.58 6.58 12.95
CA TYR A 126 -2.54 7.32 12.24
C TYR A 126 -3.03 7.94 10.93
N VAL A 127 -4.03 7.34 10.30
CA VAL A 127 -4.52 7.77 8.99
C VAL A 127 -6.04 7.70 8.92
N GLN A 128 -6.64 8.51 8.04
CA GLN A 128 -8.08 8.63 7.91
C GLN A 128 -8.52 8.37 6.47
N ASP A 129 -9.61 7.59 6.32
CA ASP A 129 -10.20 7.29 5.00
C ASP A 129 -10.69 8.56 4.30
N GLY A 130 -10.30 8.71 3.02
CA GLY A 130 -10.65 9.85 2.18
C GLY A 130 -9.91 11.14 2.51
N ASP A 131 -9.10 11.16 3.58
CA ASP A 131 -8.28 12.32 3.93
C ASP A 131 -6.79 12.11 3.66
N THR A 132 -6.18 11.07 4.23
CA THR A 132 -4.75 10.77 4.04
C THR A 132 -4.52 9.47 3.28
N VAL A 133 -5.45 8.54 3.33
CA VAL A 133 -5.43 7.27 2.58
C VAL A 133 -6.84 6.89 2.16
N TYR A 134 -6.97 5.82 1.40
CA TYR A 134 -8.22 5.12 1.18
C TYR A 134 -8.21 3.82 1.98
N MET A 135 -9.22 3.62 2.84
CA MET A 135 -9.30 2.44 3.70
C MET A 135 -10.35 1.47 3.19
N VAL A 136 -10.07 0.18 3.35
CA VAL A 136 -10.98 -0.93 3.02
C VAL A 136 -10.95 -1.95 4.15
N GLU A 137 -12.03 -2.70 4.29
CA GLU A 137 -12.07 -3.78 5.26
C GLU A 137 -11.16 -4.95 4.84
N PRO A 138 -10.57 -5.68 5.80
CA PRO A 138 -9.75 -6.85 5.53
C PRO A 138 -10.50 -7.93 4.75
N CYS A 139 -9.84 -8.55 3.78
CA CYS A 139 -10.39 -9.62 2.93
C CYS A 139 -11.62 -9.22 2.09
N ASP A 140 -11.93 -7.93 1.96
CA ASP A 140 -12.99 -7.39 1.12
C ASP A 140 -12.44 -6.99 -0.26
N ASP A 141 -12.36 -7.94 -1.19
CA ASP A 141 -11.90 -7.69 -2.55
C ASP A 141 -12.89 -6.82 -3.35
N LEU A 142 -14.18 -6.85 -3.01
CA LEU A 142 -15.20 -6.01 -3.64
C LEU A 142 -15.06 -4.54 -3.20
N GLY A 143 -14.94 -4.28 -1.90
CA GLY A 143 -14.68 -2.94 -1.36
C GLY A 143 -13.36 -2.38 -1.87
N TYR A 144 -12.34 -3.23 -1.97
CA TYR A 144 -11.04 -2.88 -2.52
C TYR A 144 -11.16 -2.42 -4.00
N ALA A 145 -11.86 -3.20 -4.82
CA ALA A 145 -12.13 -2.87 -6.22
C ALA A 145 -12.92 -1.56 -6.37
N LYS A 146 -13.91 -1.32 -5.51
CA LYS A 146 -14.65 -0.04 -5.48
C LYS A 146 -13.73 1.15 -5.21
N LYS A 147 -12.81 1.05 -4.25
CA LYS A 147 -11.83 2.11 -3.96
C LYS A 147 -10.84 2.30 -5.12
N MET A 148 -10.34 1.23 -5.73
CA MET A 148 -9.50 1.33 -6.94
C MET A 148 -10.23 2.09 -8.05
N ARG A 149 -11.48 1.69 -8.37
CA ARG A 149 -12.29 2.37 -9.40
C ARG A 149 -12.52 3.84 -9.05
N TYR A 150 -12.85 4.13 -7.80
CA TYR A 150 -13.06 5.50 -7.34
C TYR A 150 -11.83 6.38 -7.58
N ILE A 151 -10.65 5.95 -7.16
CA ILE A 151 -9.39 6.67 -7.35
C ILE A 151 -9.12 6.91 -8.84
N MET A 152 -9.32 5.89 -9.67
CA MET A 152 -9.08 5.98 -11.11
C MET A 152 -10.01 6.94 -11.84
N THR A 153 -11.25 7.10 -11.34
CA THR A 153 -12.25 7.99 -11.93
C THR A 153 -12.25 9.40 -11.32
N HIS A 154 -11.68 9.58 -10.12
CA HIS A 154 -11.61 10.86 -9.39
C HIS A 154 -10.17 11.30 -9.13
N LYS A 155 -9.34 11.30 -10.19
CA LYS A 155 -7.89 11.50 -10.08
C LYS A 155 -7.48 12.78 -9.38
N GLU A 156 -8.15 13.90 -9.61
CA GLU A 156 -7.79 15.17 -8.97
C GLU A 156 -8.07 15.18 -7.47
N GLU A 157 -9.14 14.54 -7.04
CA GLU A 157 -9.41 14.36 -5.62
C GLU A 157 -8.40 13.41 -4.98
N ALA A 158 -8.11 12.29 -5.64
CA ALA A 158 -7.13 11.33 -5.17
C ALA A 158 -5.72 11.94 -5.01
N LYS A 159 -5.31 12.84 -5.92
CA LYS A 159 -4.07 13.60 -5.78
C LYS A 159 -4.08 14.54 -4.55
N LYS A 160 -5.23 15.15 -4.23
CA LYS A 160 -5.35 15.99 -3.02
C LYS A 160 -5.20 15.15 -1.75
N VAL A 161 -5.83 13.97 -1.71
CA VAL A 161 -5.66 13.00 -0.61
C VAL A 161 -4.18 12.62 -0.46
N ALA A 162 -3.53 12.24 -1.55
CA ALA A 162 -2.12 11.85 -1.55
C ALA A 162 -1.19 13.01 -1.10
N ARG A 163 -1.53 14.26 -1.42
CA ARG A 163 -0.77 15.42 -0.98
C ARG A 163 -0.91 15.63 0.53
N ARG A 164 -2.12 15.54 1.08
CA ARG A 164 -2.34 15.60 2.54
C ARG A 164 -1.61 14.45 3.25
N ALA A 165 -1.60 13.25 2.65
CA ALA A 165 -0.82 12.11 3.15
C ALA A 165 0.67 12.45 3.27
N TYR A 166 1.24 13.05 2.24
CA TYR A 166 2.64 13.48 2.23
C TYR A 166 2.93 14.51 3.33
N ASP A 167 2.12 15.55 3.44
CA ASP A 167 2.28 16.60 4.46
C ASP A 167 2.17 15.99 5.87
N TYR A 168 1.22 15.08 6.08
CA TYR A 168 1.10 14.33 7.33
C TYR A 168 2.33 13.49 7.64
N ALA A 169 2.83 12.72 6.65
CA ALA A 169 3.98 11.85 6.84
C ALA A 169 5.25 12.62 7.24
N ILE A 170 5.52 13.76 6.61
CA ILE A 170 6.65 14.62 6.98
C ILE A 170 6.56 15.06 8.45
N ASN A 171 5.38 15.48 8.89
CA ASN A 171 5.17 16.06 10.21
C ASN A 171 5.07 15.01 11.33
N HIS A 172 4.77 13.74 11.01
CA HIS A 172 4.51 12.72 12.03
C HIS A 172 5.47 11.53 11.97
N PHE A 173 5.97 11.16 10.79
CA PHE A 173 6.86 10.00 10.60
C PHE A 173 8.30 10.40 10.25
N GLY A 174 8.56 11.69 10.05
CA GLY A 174 9.91 12.20 9.78
C GLY A 174 10.84 11.93 10.95
N SER A 175 12.05 11.45 10.68
CA SER A 175 13.04 11.08 11.71
C SER A 175 13.31 12.20 12.71
N LYS A 176 13.37 13.46 12.25
CA LYS A 176 13.57 14.64 13.11
C LYS A 176 12.45 14.80 14.14
N GLU A 177 11.19 14.68 13.72
CA GLU A 177 10.03 14.85 14.60
C GLU A 177 9.90 13.68 15.59
N VAL A 178 10.12 12.46 15.12
CA VAL A 178 10.13 11.27 15.99
C VAL A 178 11.26 11.37 17.03
N THR A 179 12.45 11.82 16.62
CA THR A 179 13.58 12.03 17.55
C THR A 179 13.29 13.10 18.59
N LYS A 180 12.69 14.23 18.21
CA LYS A 180 12.28 15.27 19.17
C LYS A 180 11.32 14.73 20.23
N LYS A 181 10.28 13.99 19.80
CA LYS A 181 9.32 13.35 20.72
C LYS A 181 10.00 12.39 21.68
N LEU A 182 10.93 11.57 21.18
CA LEU A 182 11.69 10.64 22.01
C LEU A 182 12.55 11.37 23.04
N ILE A 183 13.26 12.42 22.64
CA ILE A 183 14.09 13.22 23.56
C ILE A 183 13.23 13.86 24.64
N SER A 184 12.08 14.47 24.27
CA SER A 184 11.14 15.06 25.25
C SER A 184 10.67 14.01 26.26
N PHE A 185 10.21 12.87 25.80
CA PHE A 185 9.77 11.77 26.66
C PHE A 185 10.85 11.29 27.63
N LEU A 186 12.08 11.10 27.14
CA LEU A 186 13.21 10.68 27.99
C LEU A 186 13.57 11.75 29.02
N SER A 187 13.57 13.02 28.64
CA SER A 187 13.86 14.14 29.55
C SER A 187 12.82 14.26 30.67
N GLU A 188 11.53 14.17 30.34
CA GLU A 188 10.43 14.16 31.30
C GLU A 188 10.51 12.96 32.27
N THR A 189 10.84 11.78 31.74
CA THR A 189 10.97 10.54 32.57
C THR A 189 12.15 10.64 33.54
N LEU A 190 13.25 11.28 33.14
CA LEU A 190 14.43 11.48 33.99
C LEU A 190 14.20 12.57 35.05
N ALA A 191 13.45 13.60 34.72
CA ALA A 191 13.14 14.70 35.66
C ALA A 191 12.16 14.29 36.77
N ASN A 192 11.38 13.22 36.56
CA ASN A 192 10.41 12.68 37.52
C ASN A 192 10.97 11.56 38.41
N LYS A 193 12.27 11.29 38.39
CA LYS A 193 13.02 10.40 39.29
C LYS A 193 13.82 11.18 40.26
#